data_1fe1a2af40fa8e7f1221c52547ec8ece
#
_entry.id   1fe1a2af40fa8e7f1221c52547ec8ece
#
_cell.length_a   1.000
_cell.length_b   1.000
_cell.length_c   1.000
_cell.angle_alpha   90.00
_cell.angle_beta   90.00
_cell.angle_gamma   90.00
#
_symmetry.space_group_name_H-M   'P 1'
#
loop_
_entity.id
_entity.type
_entity.pdbx_description
1 polymer ?
#
loop_
_entity_poly.entity_id
_entity_poly.type
_entity_poly.pdbx_seq_one_letter_code
_entity_poly.pdbx_strand_id
1 'polypeptide(L)'
;MGRSAVECVWAAELSLGEGVIWHDSRLYFVDIKRAEILAYDPLTERQWRWSLPEMVGWVVPRERGGWIAGLRSGIVALSLQDRGVSQVDWLHRLHEPTSPWRLNDAKVGPGGRLWFGSMHDADDTSATGCLYRLDPDLSLHVVERGYRIPNGPTFSLDGRTMYHTDSGRREIYAYTLDPHGNATDRRTWVQFGAADGAPDGMTTDAQGRIWVAQWGASAVTCRDGETAGVLQRVELPVSQVTNVCFGGAHDNDLYITSARVGLSADVLQAQPLAGGLFRLRGAGDGVAGRLFRG
;
A
#
# COMPACT_ATOMS: atom_id res chain seq x y z
N MET A 1 15.29 -21.91 -16.60
CA MET A 1 14.01 -21.20 -16.53
C MET A 1 14.29 -19.71 -16.69
N GLY A 2 13.79 -19.06 -17.75
CA GLY A 2 14.00 -17.64 -17.97
C GLY A 2 13.36 -16.85 -16.82
N ARG A 3 14.06 -15.83 -16.30
CA ARG A 3 13.45 -14.90 -15.34
C ARG A 3 12.27 -14.24 -16.03
N SER A 4 11.07 -14.34 -15.46
CA SER A 4 9.91 -13.58 -15.92
C SER A 4 10.25 -12.09 -15.86
N ALA A 5 10.18 -11.41 -16.99
CA ALA A 5 10.44 -9.98 -17.07
C ALA A 5 9.25 -9.23 -16.46
N VAL A 6 9.54 -8.14 -15.75
CA VAL A 6 8.50 -7.20 -15.31
C VAL A 6 7.98 -6.44 -16.53
N GLU A 7 6.67 -6.40 -16.71
CA GLU A 7 6.02 -5.66 -17.80
C GLU A 7 5.23 -4.47 -17.24
N CYS A 8 5.24 -3.34 -17.93
CA CYS A 8 4.34 -2.23 -17.63
C CYS A 8 2.99 -2.53 -18.29
N VAL A 9 1.95 -2.76 -17.47
CA VAL A 9 0.60 -3.07 -17.95
C VAL A 9 -0.26 -1.83 -18.12
N TRP A 10 0.13 -0.72 -17.48
CA TRP A 10 -0.50 0.56 -17.67
C TRP A 10 0.51 1.70 -17.39
N ALA A 11 0.86 2.44 -18.43
CA ALA A 11 1.68 3.66 -18.30
C ALA A 11 0.81 4.82 -17.79
N ALA A 12 0.36 4.69 -16.53
CA ALA A 12 -0.67 5.55 -15.94
C ALA A 12 -0.17 6.96 -15.57
N GLU A 13 1.16 7.14 -15.58
CA GLU A 13 1.84 8.40 -15.24
C GLU A 13 1.46 8.94 -13.85
N LEU A 14 1.28 8.05 -12.88
CA LEU A 14 0.86 8.41 -11.52
C LEU A 14 1.87 9.34 -10.86
N SER A 15 1.38 10.40 -10.25
CA SER A 15 2.21 11.29 -9.44
C SER A 15 2.74 10.52 -8.22
N LEU A 16 1.86 9.87 -7.48
CA LEU A 16 2.21 8.98 -6.37
C LEU A 16 1.24 7.81 -6.35
N GLY A 17 1.53 6.79 -7.19
CA GLY A 17 0.74 5.58 -7.29
C GLY A 17 0.96 4.70 -6.06
N GLU A 18 -0.12 4.30 -5.35
CA GLU A 18 -0.04 3.66 -4.05
C GLU A 18 -1.22 2.73 -3.76
N GLY A 19 -1.12 1.99 -2.63
CA GLY A 19 -2.21 1.26 -2.02
C GLY A 19 -2.85 0.22 -2.93
N VAL A 20 -2.05 -0.50 -3.74
CA VAL A 20 -2.58 -1.47 -4.69
C VAL A 20 -3.16 -2.69 -3.97
N ILE A 21 -4.38 -3.07 -4.37
CA ILE A 21 -5.11 -4.24 -3.89
C ILE A 21 -5.77 -4.99 -5.05
N TRP A 22 -6.01 -6.27 -4.84
CA TRP A 22 -6.77 -7.13 -5.75
C TRP A 22 -8.15 -7.42 -5.16
N HIS A 23 -9.22 -7.13 -5.90
CA HIS A 23 -10.60 -7.38 -5.50
C HIS A 23 -11.49 -7.57 -6.73
N ASP A 24 -12.38 -8.56 -6.70
CA ASP A 24 -13.35 -8.85 -7.79
C ASP A 24 -12.72 -8.86 -9.18
N SER A 25 -11.61 -9.60 -9.35
CA SER A 25 -10.88 -9.75 -10.60
C SER A 25 -10.30 -8.45 -11.17
N ARG A 26 -10.08 -7.45 -10.34
CA ARG A 26 -9.51 -6.15 -10.71
C ARG A 26 -8.49 -5.68 -9.69
N LEU A 27 -7.58 -4.86 -10.15
CA LEU A 27 -6.72 -4.06 -9.29
C LEU A 27 -7.40 -2.74 -8.97
N TYR A 28 -7.29 -2.32 -7.72
CA TYR A 28 -7.63 -0.97 -7.28
C TYR A 28 -6.41 -0.36 -6.61
N PHE A 29 -6.15 0.91 -6.87
CA PHE A 29 -5.03 1.65 -6.32
C PHE A 29 -5.33 3.14 -6.35
N VAL A 30 -4.45 3.97 -5.82
CA VAL A 30 -4.67 5.41 -5.74
C VAL A 30 -3.53 6.18 -6.42
N ASP A 31 -3.81 7.39 -6.90
CA ASP A 31 -2.82 8.45 -7.07
C ASP A 31 -3.04 9.46 -5.95
N ILE A 32 -2.22 9.39 -4.92
CA ILE A 32 -2.40 10.20 -3.71
C ILE A 32 -2.43 11.68 -4.06
N LYS A 33 -1.45 12.15 -4.86
CA LYS A 33 -1.25 13.58 -5.15
C LYS A 33 -2.27 14.14 -6.11
N ARG A 34 -2.87 13.30 -6.97
CA ARG A 34 -3.95 13.71 -7.87
C ARG A 34 -5.33 13.52 -7.28
N ALA A 35 -5.44 12.99 -6.06
CA ALA A 35 -6.70 12.68 -5.41
C ALA A 35 -7.59 11.75 -6.27
N GLU A 36 -7.01 10.68 -6.80
CA GLU A 36 -7.70 9.73 -7.67
C GLU A 36 -7.65 8.32 -7.10
N ILE A 37 -8.78 7.60 -7.20
CA ILE A 37 -8.83 6.14 -7.14
C ILE A 37 -8.80 5.63 -8.58
N LEU A 38 -8.06 4.56 -8.82
CA LEU A 38 -7.94 3.93 -10.12
C LEU A 38 -8.28 2.44 -10.03
N ALA A 39 -8.74 1.87 -11.14
CA ALA A 39 -8.86 0.42 -11.28
C ALA A 39 -8.36 -0.05 -12.64
N TYR A 40 -7.87 -1.29 -12.66
CA TYR A 40 -7.40 -1.97 -13.86
C TYR A 40 -7.89 -3.41 -13.88
N ASP A 41 -8.48 -3.81 -14.98
CA ASP A 41 -8.91 -5.19 -15.25
C ASP A 41 -7.85 -5.87 -16.14
N PRO A 42 -7.07 -6.84 -15.63
CA PRO A 42 -6.01 -7.47 -16.41
C PRO A 42 -6.49 -8.35 -17.57
N LEU A 43 -7.75 -8.77 -17.54
CA LEU A 43 -8.33 -9.62 -18.60
C LEU A 43 -8.74 -8.80 -19.82
N THR A 44 -9.36 -7.63 -19.58
CA THR A 44 -9.90 -6.76 -20.62
C THR A 44 -9.04 -5.54 -20.90
N GLU A 45 -8.02 -5.30 -20.07
CA GLU A 45 -7.17 -4.11 -20.06
C GLU A 45 -7.94 -2.81 -19.83
N ARG A 46 -9.20 -2.91 -19.39
CA ARG A 46 -10.04 -1.75 -19.09
C ARG A 46 -9.52 -1.01 -17.87
N GLN A 47 -9.57 0.32 -17.92
CA GLN A 47 -9.06 1.25 -16.96
C GLN A 47 -10.18 2.17 -16.48
N TRP A 48 -10.18 2.51 -15.18
CA TRP A 48 -11.10 3.47 -14.58
C TRP A 48 -10.31 4.46 -13.75
N ARG A 49 -10.85 5.68 -13.65
CA ARG A 49 -10.36 6.75 -12.76
C ARG A 49 -11.54 7.46 -12.11
N TRP A 50 -11.43 7.69 -10.80
CA TRP A 50 -12.41 8.41 -10.01
C TRP A 50 -11.72 9.51 -9.23
N SER A 51 -12.05 10.78 -9.51
CA SER A 51 -11.53 11.94 -8.78
C SER A 51 -12.25 12.14 -7.47
N LEU A 52 -11.52 12.51 -6.44
CA LEU A 52 -11.98 12.79 -5.10
C LEU A 52 -11.70 14.26 -4.73
N PRO A 53 -12.39 14.81 -3.74
CA PRO A 53 -12.19 16.23 -3.36
C PRO A 53 -10.88 16.49 -2.61
N GLU A 54 -10.25 15.45 -2.07
CA GLU A 54 -9.01 15.52 -1.28
C GLU A 54 -8.06 14.38 -1.69
N MET A 55 -6.76 14.52 -1.38
CA MET A 55 -5.80 13.43 -1.51
C MET A 55 -6.34 12.17 -0.85
N VAL A 56 -6.14 11.03 -1.49
CA VAL A 56 -6.57 9.72 -1.02
C VAL A 56 -5.34 8.82 -0.85
N GLY A 57 -5.07 8.37 0.38
CA GLY A 57 -3.93 7.52 0.70
C GLY A 57 -4.16 6.04 0.34
N TRP A 58 -5.38 5.59 0.47
CA TRP A 58 -5.77 4.20 0.26
C TRP A 58 -7.26 4.04 0.03
N VAL A 59 -7.65 2.90 -0.57
CA VAL A 59 -9.03 2.44 -0.71
C VAL A 59 -9.08 0.94 -0.46
N VAL A 60 -10.06 0.46 0.31
CA VAL A 60 -10.26 -0.98 0.57
C VAL A 60 -11.73 -1.37 0.50
N PRO A 61 -12.06 -2.60 0.06
CA PRO A 61 -13.44 -3.06 -0.03
C PRO A 61 -14.00 -3.42 1.36
N ARG A 62 -15.31 -3.25 1.52
CA ARG A 62 -16.05 -3.61 2.74
C ARG A 62 -16.81 -4.92 2.55
N GLU A 63 -16.88 -5.73 3.61
CA GLU A 63 -17.67 -6.97 3.63
C GLU A 63 -19.18 -6.70 3.41
N ARG A 64 -19.67 -5.53 3.87
CA ARG A 64 -21.06 -5.08 3.71
C ARG A 64 -21.35 -4.46 2.33
N GLY A 65 -20.36 -4.50 1.42
CA GLY A 65 -20.42 -3.83 0.13
C GLY A 65 -19.95 -2.37 0.17
N GLY A 66 -19.60 -1.85 -1.00
CA GLY A 66 -18.97 -0.54 -1.16
C GLY A 66 -17.52 -0.53 -0.68
N TRP A 67 -17.01 0.67 -0.45
CA TRP A 67 -15.60 0.92 -0.18
C TRP A 67 -15.43 1.80 1.06
N ILE A 68 -14.27 1.69 1.69
CA ILE A 68 -13.77 2.63 2.67
C ILE A 68 -12.47 3.22 2.14
N ALA A 69 -12.28 4.53 2.30
CA ALA A 69 -11.09 5.22 1.82
C ALA A 69 -10.54 6.18 2.87
N GLY A 70 -9.23 6.32 2.88
CA GLY A 70 -8.53 7.30 3.70
C GLY A 70 -8.23 8.55 2.89
N LEU A 71 -8.99 9.60 3.12
CA LEU A 71 -8.72 10.90 2.58
C LEU A 71 -7.71 11.67 3.44
N ARG A 72 -7.23 12.81 2.94
CA ARG A 72 -6.32 13.68 3.71
C ARG A 72 -6.85 13.99 5.10
N SER A 73 -8.11 14.38 5.21
CA SER A 73 -8.70 14.84 6.46
C SER A 73 -9.38 13.75 7.29
N GLY A 74 -9.45 12.49 6.80
CA GLY A 74 -10.03 11.39 7.58
C GLY A 74 -10.55 10.23 6.74
N ILE A 75 -11.50 9.50 7.25
CA ILE A 75 -12.00 8.24 6.71
C ILE A 75 -13.42 8.41 6.20
N VAL A 76 -13.69 7.91 5.01
CA VAL A 76 -15.02 7.92 4.38
C VAL A 76 -15.44 6.53 3.93
N ALA A 77 -16.75 6.26 3.97
CA ALA A 77 -17.37 5.21 3.16
C ALA A 77 -17.80 5.79 1.82
N LEU A 78 -17.66 5.04 0.73
CA LEU A 78 -18.04 5.49 -0.60
C LEU A 78 -18.42 4.33 -1.53
N SER A 79 -19.06 4.67 -2.63
CA SER A 79 -19.38 3.73 -3.72
C SER A 79 -18.70 4.18 -5.01
N LEU A 80 -17.96 3.28 -5.64
CA LEU A 80 -17.38 3.47 -6.96
C LEU A 80 -18.37 2.97 -8.02
N GLN A 81 -18.73 3.84 -8.94
CA GLN A 81 -19.63 3.52 -10.05
C GLN A 81 -18.93 3.83 -11.37
N ASP A 82 -19.43 3.28 -12.50
CA ASP A 82 -18.80 3.48 -13.83
C ASP A 82 -18.58 4.97 -14.17
N ARG A 83 -19.38 5.88 -13.66
CA ARG A 83 -19.35 7.31 -14.00
C ARG A 83 -19.03 8.26 -12.83
N GLY A 84 -18.49 7.74 -11.74
CA GLY A 84 -18.11 8.62 -10.63
C GLY A 84 -18.15 7.95 -9.28
N VAL A 85 -17.85 8.76 -8.26
CA VAL A 85 -17.98 8.38 -6.85
C VAL A 85 -19.34 8.84 -6.35
N SER A 86 -20.05 7.96 -5.65
CA SER A 86 -21.29 8.30 -4.97
C SER A 86 -21.27 7.90 -3.51
N GLN A 87 -22.20 8.43 -2.72
CA GLN A 87 -22.35 8.11 -1.31
C GLN A 87 -21.05 8.29 -0.51
N VAL A 88 -20.51 9.50 -0.50
CA VAL A 88 -19.34 9.81 0.32
C VAL A 88 -19.81 10.18 1.73
N ASP A 89 -19.75 9.21 2.64
CA ASP A 89 -20.18 9.35 4.03
C ASP A 89 -18.96 9.40 4.96
N TRP A 90 -18.82 10.46 5.74
CA TRP A 90 -17.73 10.59 6.70
C TRP A 90 -17.93 9.65 7.89
N LEU A 91 -16.94 8.80 8.11
CA LEU A 91 -16.87 7.94 9.28
C LEU A 91 -16.05 8.57 10.41
N HIS A 92 -14.88 9.15 10.06
CA HIS A 92 -14.02 9.85 11.00
C HIS A 92 -13.37 11.07 10.36
N ARG A 93 -13.35 12.18 11.08
CA ARG A 93 -12.51 13.34 10.81
C ARG A 93 -11.29 13.30 11.73
N LEU A 94 -10.09 13.29 11.16
CA LEU A 94 -8.81 13.19 11.88
C LEU A 94 -8.06 14.51 11.86
N HIS A 95 -8.16 15.24 10.76
CA HIS A 95 -7.48 16.50 10.52
C HIS A 95 -8.39 17.48 9.80
N GLU A 96 -8.06 18.77 9.89
CA GLU A 96 -8.69 19.77 9.03
C GLU A 96 -8.22 19.60 7.57
N PRO A 97 -9.04 19.91 6.56
CA PRO A 97 -8.66 19.73 5.14
C PRO A 97 -7.41 20.49 4.72
N THR A 98 -7.09 21.59 5.40
CA THR A 98 -5.89 22.42 5.17
C THR A 98 -4.68 21.98 5.99
N SER A 99 -4.83 20.95 6.81
CA SER A 99 -3.79 20.40 7.66
C SER A 99 -2.61 19.89 6.83
N PRO A 100 -1.36 20.02 7.31
CA PRO A 100 -0.20 19.44 6.64
C PRO A 100 -0.13 17.92 6.74
N TRP A 101 -0.98 17.29 7.56
CA TRP A 101 -1.04 15.82 7.69
C TRP A 101 -1.96 15.20 6.64
N ARG A 102 -1.68 13.98 6.27
CA ARG A 102 -2.51 13.11 5.44
C ARG A 102 -2.45 11.67 5.90
N LEU A 103 -3.43 10.87 5.48
CA LEU A 103 -3.33 9.42 5.56
C LEU A 103 -2.39 8.90 4.46
N ASN A 104 -1.68 7.80 4.75
CA ASN A 104 -0.70 7.22 3.82
C ASN A 104 -1.14 5.81 3.39
N ASP A 105 -0.54 4.74 3.81
CA ASP A 105 -0.89 3.38 3.38
C ASP A 105 -1.80 2.67 4.40
N ALA A 106 -2.52 1.65 3.95
CA ALA A 106 -3.41 0.84 4.77
C ALA A 106 -3.54 -0.60 4.29
N LYS A 107 -3.87 -1.50 5.22
CA LYS A 107 -4.24 -2.88 4.93
C LYS A 107 -5.28 -3.41 5.92
N VAL A 108 -6.18 -4.25 5.41
CA VAL A 108 -7.09 -5.01 6.28
C VAL A 108 -6.36 -6.22 6.84
N GLY A 109 -6.29 -6.29 8.15
CA GLY A 109 -5.64 -7.36 8.90
C GLY A 109 -6.59 -8.43 9.43
N PRO A 110 -6.10 -9.28 10.34
CA PRO A 110 -6.90 -10.29 11.01
C PRO A 110 -8.14 -9.70 11.68
N GLY A 111 -9.23 -10.46 11.66
CA GLY A 111 -10.52 -10.04 12.23
C GLY A 111 -11.23 -8.94 11.42
N GLY A 112 -10.79 -8.62 10.21
CA GLY A 112 -11.39 -7.59 9.37
C GLY A 112 -11.16 -6.17 9.88
N ARG A 113 -10.12 -5.95 10.69
CA ARG A 113 -9.67 -4.65 11.18
C ARG A 113 -8.84 -3.94 10.15
N LEU A 114 -9.01 -2.63 10.01
CA LEU A 114 -8.22 -1.80 9.11
C LEU A 114 -7.09 -1.12 9.88
N TRP A 115 -5.87 -1.28 9.38
CA TRP A 115 -4.66 -0.65 9.91
C TRP A 115 -4.13 0.35 8.89
N PHE A 116 -3.80 1.55 9.34
CA PHE A 116 -3.35 2.61 8.44
C PHE A 116 -2.46 3.63 9.15
N GLY A 117 -1.68 4.36 8.36
CA GLY A 117 -0.79 5.40 8.86
C GLY A 117 -1.23 6.82 8.53
N SER A 118 -0.77 7.79 9.33
CA SER A 118 -0.77 9.21 8.97
C SER A 118 0.64 9.78 9.01
N MET A 119 0.92 10.80 8.18
CA MET A 119 2.21 11.46 8.11
C MET A 119 2.06 12.96 7.81
N HIS A 120 3.14 13.71 8.03
CA HIS A 120 3.26 15.08 7.54
C HIS A 120 3.56 15.06 6.04
N ASP A 121 2.74 15.71 5.21
CA ASP A 121 2.81 15.61 3.74
C ASP A 121 3.99 16.37 3.11
N ALA A 122 4.47 17.42 3.76
CA ALA A 122 5.53 18.28 3.24
C ALA A 122 6.88 18.12 3.96
N ASP A 123 6.91 17.42 5.10
CA ASP A 123 8.12 17.20 5.90
C ASP A 123 8.24 15.71 6.26
N ASP A 124 8.97 14.98 5.44
CA ASP A 124 9.25 13.56 5.57
C ASP A 124 10.22 13.21 6.72
N THR A 125 10.83 14.22 7.33
CA THR A 125 11.69 14.07 8.51
C THR A 125 10.92 14.19 9.81
N SER A 126 9.71 14.76 9.78
CA SER A 126 8.86 14.97 10.94
C SER A 126 8.33 13.64 11.50
N ALA A 127 8.69 13.33 12.74
CA ALA A 127 8.25 12.13 13.45
C ALA A 127 6.88 12.35 14.15
N THR A 128 5.92 12.93 13.44
CA THR A 128 4.58 13.25 13.97
C THR A 128 3.48 12.31 13.47
N GLY A 129 3.84 11.36 12.61
CA GLY A 129 2.92 10.35 12.08
C GLY A 129 2.48 9.34 13.14
N CYS A 130 1.36 8.68 12.85
CA CYS A 130 0.75 7.70 13.74
C CYS A 130 0.38 6.43 12.96
N LEU A 131 0.40 5.31 13.67
CA LEU A 131 -0.26 4.07 13.28
C LEU A 131 -1.62 4.02 13.97
N TYR A 132 -2.67 3.75 13.19
CA TYR A 132 -4.05 3.60 13.65
C TYR A 132 -4.60 2.21 13.37
N ARG A 133 -5.63 1.85 14.14
CA ARG A 133 -6.48 0.70 13.90
C ARG A 133 -7.94 1.14 13.93
N LEU A 134 -8.71 0.81 12.89
CA LEU A 134 -10.16 0.95 12.84
C LEU A 134 -10.78 -0.44 12.98
N ASP A 135 -11.59 -0.63 14.00
CA ASP A 135 -12.28 -1.89 14.29
C ASP A 135 -13.60 -2.01 13.50
N PRO A 136 -14.19 -3.22 13.38
CA PRO A 136 -15.44 -3.43 12.65
C PRO A 136 -16.65 -2.63 13.18
N ASP A 137 -16.63 -2.23 14.44
CA ASP A 137 -17.65 -1.37 15.05
C ASP A 137 -17.41 0.13 14.78
N LEU A 138 -16.42 0.43 13.94
CA LEU A 138 -15.94 1.77 13.59
C LEU A 138 -15.23 2.49 14.75
N SER A 139 -14.89 1.83 15.85
CA SER A 139 -14.04 2.44 16.87
C SER A 139 -12.62 2.63 16.34
N LEU A 140 -12.06 3.83 16.55
CA LEU A 140 -10.75 4.24 16.06
C LEU A 140 -9.73 4.30 17.20
N HIS A 141 -8.61 3.62 17.03
CA HIS A 141 -7.55 3.54 18.02
C HIS A 141 -6.23 4.09 17.46
N VAL A 142 -5.56 4.92 18.22
CA VAL A 142 -4.14 5.26 17.97
C VAL A 142 -3.31 4.15 18.61
N VAL A 143 -2.62 3.39 17.78
CA VAL A 143 -1.79 2.26 18.22
C VAL A 143 -0.41 2.75 18.64
N GLU A 144 0.21 3.59 17.80
CA GLU A 144 1.54 4.13 18.08
C GLU A 144 1.74 5.49 17.41
N ARG A 145 2.62 6.29 17.99
CA ARG A 145 3.01 7.62 17.50
C ARG A 145 4.49 7.67 17.20
N GLY A 146 4.92 8.72 16.48
CA GLY A 146 6.33 8.97 16.24
C GLY A 146 6.86 8.37 14.94
N TYR A 147 6.00 7.98 14.03
CA TYR A 147 6.38 7.62 12.66
C TYR A 147 6.77 8.84 11.85
N ARG A 148 7.70 8.65 10.90
CA ARG A 148 7.99 9.62 9.84
C ARG A 148 7.10 9.36 8.64
N ILE A 149 7.24 8.20 8.02
CA ILE A 149 6.47 7.79 6.84
C ILE A 149 5.96 6.35 7.06
N PRO A 150 4.78 6.19 7.70
CA PRO A 150 4.20 4.87 7.92
C PRO A 150 3.71 4.26 6.61
N ASN A 151 4.15 3.04 6.31
CA ASN A 151 3.78 2.27 5.13
C ASN A 151 3.49 0.80 5.46
N GLY A 152 2.85 0.10 4.54
CA GLY A 152 2.26 -1.18 4.79
C GLY A 152 0.99 -1.03 5.64
N PRO A 153 0.53 -1.95 6.43
CA PRO A 153 1.21 -3.16 6.93
C PRO A 153 1.06 -4.38 6.03
N THR A 154 1.68 -5.47 6.48
CA THR A 154 1.29 -6.83 6.10
C THR A 154 1.29 -7.74 7.33
N PHE A 155 0.80 -8.97 7.18
CA PHE A 155 0.58 -9.85 8.32
C PHE A 155 1.12 -11.24 8.04
N SER A 156 1.63 -11.94 9.07
CA SER A 156 1.95 -13.37 8.98
C SER A 156 0.70 -14.19 8.64
N LEU A 157 0.90 -15.38 8.09
CA LEU A 157 -0.22 -16.25 7.68
C LEU A 157 -1.14 -16.63 8.86
N ASP A 158 -0.56 -16.84 10.03
CA ASP A 158 -1.31 -17.14 11.26
C ASP A 158 -1.97 -15.90 11.88
N GLY A 159 -1.70 -14.71 11.34
CA GLY A 159 -2.25 -13.44 11.80
C GLY A 159 -1.73 -12.95 13.15
N ARG A 160 -0.66 -13.54 13.67
CA ARG A 160 -0.10 -13.19 14.99
C ARG A 160 1.01 -12.16 14.92
N THR A 161 1.56 -11.90 13.74
CA THR A 161 2.57 -10.88 13.53
C THR A 161 2.09 -9.87 12.51
N MET A 162 2.22 -8.60 12.84
CA MET A 162 2.07 -7.49 11.89
C MET A 162 3.45 -6.92 11.57
N TYR A 163 3.74 -6.76 10.31
CA TYR A 163 4.91 -6.02 9.83
C TYR A 163 4.47 -4.63 9.38
N HIS A 164 5.16 -3.60 9.83
CA HIS A 164 4.81 -2.21 9.52
C HIS A 164 6.07 -1.38 9.26
N THR A 165 6.07 -0.64 8.18
CA THR A 165 7.21 0.15 7.71
C THR A 165 7.21 1.56 8.30
N ASP A 166 8.40 2.08 8.63
CA ASP A 166 8.71 3.51 8.67
C ASP A 166 9.75 3.81 7.58
N SER A 167 9.30 4.22 6.40
CA SER A 167 10.19 4.50 5.27
C SER A 167 11.20 5.60 5.57
N GLY A 168 10.80 6.61 6.34
CA GLY A 168 11.68 7.71 6.73
C GLY A 168 12.82 7.29 7.66
N ARG A 169 12.65 6.18 8.38
CA ARG A 169 13.71 5.53 9.19
C ARG A 169 14.40 4.40 8.46
N ARG A 170 13.86 3.97 7.31
CA ARG A 170 14.30 2.79 6.55
C ARG A 170 14.20 1.51 7.37
N GLU A 171 13.15 1.38 8.16
CA GLU A 171 12.92 0.24 9.05
C GLU A 171 11.58 -0.42 8.77
N ILE A 172 11.55 -1.73 8.93
CA ILE A 172 10.30 -2.47 9.08
C ILE A 172 10.29 -3.05 10.50
N TYR A 173 9.21 -2.76 11.21
CA TYR A 173 8.95 -3.28 12.54
C TYR A 173 8.08 -4.53 12.46
N ALA A 174 8.26 -5.45 13.41
CA ALA A 174 7.32 -6.53 13.67
C ALA A 174 6.65 -6.31 15.03
N TYR A 175 5.34 -6.47 15.06
CA TYR A 175 4.50 -6.42 16.25
C TYR A 175 3.86 -7.77 16.50
N THR A 176 3.77 -8.19 17.76
CA THR A 176 2.90 -9.29 18.16
C THR A 176 1.45 -8.81 18.20
N LEU A 177 0.54 -9.55 17.56
CA LEU A 177 -0.89 -9.30 17.67
C LEU A 177 -1.52 -10.30 18.64
N ASP A 178 -2.19 -9.79 19.68
CA ASP A 178 -2.97 -10.61 20.58
C ASP A 178 -4.33 -11.04 19.93
N PRO A 179 -5.07 -11.98 20.52
CA PRO A 179 -6.37 -12.40 20.00
C PRO A 179 -7.42 -11.29 19.91
N HIS A 180 -7.25 -10.20 20.66
CA HIS A 180 -8.12 -9.02 20.60
C HIS A 180 -7.69 -8.03 19.53
N GLY A 181 -6.55 -8.29 18.85
CA GLY A 181 -5.98 -7.45 17.80
C GLY A 181 -5.21 -6.25 18.35
N ASN A 182 -4.71 -6.29 19.58
CA ASN A 182 -3.78 -5.28 20.07
C ASN A 182 -2.37 -5.62 19.59
N ALA A 183 -1.66 -4.60 19.14
CA ALA A 183 -0.26 -4.72 18.74
C ALA A 183 0.65 -4.43 19.94
N THR A 184 1.54 -5.37 20.23
CA THR A 184 2.49 -5.32 21.35
C THR A 184 3.89 -5.72 20.87
N ASP A 185 4.88 -5.66 21.75
CA ASP A 185 6.23 -6.22 21.55
C ASP A 185 6.89 -5.78 20.23
N ARG A 186 6.82 -4.46 19.93
CA ARG A 186 7.49 -3.92 18.75
C ARG A 186 8.98 -4.22 18.77
N ARG A 187 9.48 -4.79 17.68
CA ARG A 187 10.90 -4.99 17.41
C ARG A 187 11.23 -4.60 15.97
N THR A 188 12.45 -4.17 15.71
CA THR A 188 12.95 -4.02 14.35
C THR A 188 13.05 -5.42 13.71
N TRP A 189 12.31 -5.65 12.62
CA TRP A 189 12.40 -6.88 11.83
C TRP A 189 13.54 -6.79 10.84
N VAL A 190 13.67 -5.65 10.12
CA VAL A 190 14.78 -5.38 9.23
C VAL A 190 15.08 -3.88 9.13
N GLN A 191 16.38 -3.56 9.07
CA GLN A 191 16.92 -2.23 8.78
C GLN A 191 17.50 -2.22 7.37
N PHE A 192 17.09 -1.25 6.53
CA PHE A 192 17.59 -1.09 5.17
C PHE A 192 18.80 -0.15 5.14
N GLY A 193 19.83 -0.55 4.40
CA GLY A 193 20.99 0.30 4.12
C GLY A 193 20.65 1.44 3.13
N ALA A 194 21.55 2.40 3.02
CA ALA A 194 21.35 3.54 2.11
C ALA A 194 21.23 3.10 0.64
N ALA A 195 21.95 2.07 0.24
CA ALA A 195 21.93 1.53 -1.12
C ALA A 195 20.67 0.70 -1.43
N ASP A 196 19.94 0.27 -0.41
CA ASP A 196 18.73 -0.55 -0.58
C ASP A 196 17.47 0.29 -0.83
N GLY A 197 17.59 1.61 -0.84
CA GLY A 197 16.45 2.52 -0.86
C GLY A 197 15.69 2.52 0.47
N ALA A 198 14.44 2.97 0.44
CA ALA A 198 13.55 2.92 1.60
C ALA A 198 12.49 1.82 1.40
N PRO A 199 12.19 1.00 2.42
CA PRO A 199 11.07 0.07 2.34
C PRO A 199 9.75 0.87 2.25
N ASP A 200 8.82 0.35 1.45
CA ASP A 200 7.53 1.00 1.20
C ASP A 200 6.39 0.00 1.41
N GLY A 201 5.38 -0.06 0.56
CA GLY A 201 4.29 -1.01 0.68
C GLY A 201 4.72 -2.46 0.59
N MET A 202 3.95 -3.35 1.22
CA MET A 202 4.29 -4.76 1.39
C MET A 202 3.09 -5.69 1.19
N THR A 203 3.39 -6.96 0.84
CA THR A 203 2.40 -8.03 0.89
C THR A 203 3.06 -9.35 1.31
N THR A 204 2.27 -10.26 1.90
CA THR A 204 2.69 -11.60 2.29
C THR A 204 2.14 -12.61 1.28
N ASP A 205 2.96 -13.56 0.86
CA ASP A 205 2.52 -14.66 -0.02
C ASP A 205 2.09 -15.91 0.77
N ALA A 206 1.59 -16.92 0.07
CA ALA A 206 1.06 -18.15 0.66
C ALA A 206 2.14 -19.03 1.33
N GLN A 207 3.42 -18.74 1.13
CA GLN A 207 4.53 -19.36 1.81
C GLN A 207 5.03 -18.56 3.03
N GLY A 208 4.36 -17.43 3.37
CA GLY A 208 4.73 -16.57 4.47
C GLY A 208 5.92 -15.66 4.17
N ARG A 209 6.36 -15.58 2.91
CA ARG A 209 7.42 -14.65 2.50
C ARG A 209 6.83 -13.26 2.36
N ILE A 210 7.65 -12.24 2.61
CA ILE A 210 7.22 -10.84 2.57
C ILE A 210 7.85 -10.16 1.35
N TRP A 211 7.00 -9.64 0.48
CA TRP A 211 7.38 -8.86 -0.69
C TRP A 211 7.32 -7.39 -0.33
N VAL A 212 8.45 -6.69 -0.52
CA VAL A 212 8.64 -5.30 -0.10
C VAL A 212 9.02 -4.45 -1.29
N ALA A 213 8.24 -3.43 -1.59
CA ALA A 213 8.60 -2.38 -2.53
C ALA A 213 9.73 -1.53 -1.95
N GLN A 214 10.67 -1.07 -2.80
CA GLN A 214 11.83 -0.30 -2.34
C GLN A 214 11.91 1.02 -3.10
N TRP A 215 11.46 2.08 -2.45
CA TRP A 215 11.54 3.44 -2.97
C TRP A 215 13.01 3.86 -3.15
N GLY A 216 13.34 4.31 -4.35
CA GLY A 216 14.69 4.77 -4.71
C GLY A 216 15.66 3.67 -5.12
N ALA A 217 15.27 2.38 -5.05
CA ALA A 217 16.16 1.26 -5.36
C ALA A 217 15.79 0.49 -6.64
N SER A 218 14.78 0.95 -7.38
CA SER A 218 14.29 0.28 -8.61
C SER A 218 13.97 -1.19 -8.42
N ALA A 219 13.44 -1.59 -7.27
CA ALA A 219 13.28 -3.00 -6.96
C ALA A 219 12.10 -3.33 -6.05
N VAL A 220 11.71 -4.60 -6.11
CA VAL A 220 10.95 -5.31 -5.09
C VAL A 220 11.81 -6.45 -4.55
N THR A 221 11.85 -6.65 -3.24
CA THR A 221 12.50 -7.82 -2.63
C THR A 221 11.49 -8.75 -2.00
N CYS A 222 11.65 -10.06 -2.29
CA CYS A 222 11.00 -11.13 -1.53
C CYS A 222 11.94 -11.53 -0.39
N ARG A 223 11.40 -11.55 0.84
CA ARG A 223 12.15 -11.83 2.06
C ARG A 223 11.53 -12.98 2.83
N ASP A 224 12.37 -13.73 3.48
CA ASP A 224 11.95 -14.74 4.44
C ASP A 224 11.25 -14.06 5.64
N GLY A 225 10.06 -14.53 6.01
CA GLY A 225 9.24 -13.89 7.05
C GLY A 225 9.83 -13.97 8.45
N GLU A 226 10.68 -14.97 8.74
CA GLU A 226 11.30 -15.15 10.06
C GLU A 226 12.65 -14.44 10.16
N THR A 227 13.52 -14.65 9.18
CA THR A 227 14.92 -14.19 9.21
C THR A 227 15.13 -12.83 8.56
N ALA A 228 14.13 -12.30 7.85
CA ALA A 228 14.23 -11.11 7.00
C ALA A 228 15.23 -11.23 5.83
N GLY A 229 15.84 -12.40 5.63
CA GLY A 229 16.81 -12.63 4.56
C GLY A 229 16.20 -12.45 3.18
N VAL A 230 16.95 -11.81 2.26
CA VAL A 230 16.50 -11.63 0.87
C VAL A 230 16.58 -12.96 0.13
N LEU A 231 15.44 -13.45 -0.35
CA LEU A 231 15.30 -14.67 -1.14
C LEU A 231 15.33 -14.39 -2.64
N GLN A 232 14.74 -13.26 -3.04
CA GLN A 232 14.68 -12.83 -4.44
C GLN A 232 14.69 -11.30 -4.50
N ARG A 233 15.31 -10.77 -5.56
CA ARG A 233 15.21 -9.35 -5.94
C ARG A 233 14.69 -9.26 -7.37
N VAL A 234 13.69 -8.39 -7.57
CA VAL A 234 13.05 -8.10 -8.84
C VAL A 234 13.36 -6.67 -9.21
N GLU A 235 14.06 -6.46 -10.33
CA GLU A 235 14.42 -5.13 -10.82
C GLU A 235 13.30 -4.53 -11.65
N LEU A 236 13.07 -3.22 -11.49
CA LEU A 236 12.11 -2.43 -12.25
C LEU A 236 12.82 -1.34 -13.07
N PRO A 237 12.26 -0.91 -14.20
CA PRO A 237 12.82 0.16 -15.03
C PRO A 237 12.55 1.57 -14.47
N VAL A 238 12.11 1.68 -13.22
CA VAL A 238 11.72 2.93 -12.55
C VAL A 238 12.24 2.94 -11.12
N SER A 239 12.69 4.08 -10.63
CA SER A 239 13.35 4.16 -9.32
C SER A 239 12.39 4.16 -8.13
N GLN A 240 11.21 4.77 -8.28
CA GLN A 240 10.26 4.94 -7.19
C GLN A 240 9.19 3.84 -7.21
N VAL A 241 9.52 2.68 -6.66
CA VAL A 241 8.60 1.55 -6.49
C VAL A 241 7.90 1.70 -5.15
N THR A 242 6.55 1.65 -5.13
CA THR A 242 5.75 2.10 -3.99
C THR A 242 5.02 0.97 -3.27
N ASN A 243 4.26 0.15 -3.99
CA ASN A 243 3.43 -0.87 -3.34
C ASN A 243 3.30 -2.13 -4.20
N VAL A 244 2.88 -3.22 -3.58
CA VAL A 244 2.75 -4.54 -4.22
C VAL A 244 1.51 -5.30 -3.74
N CYS A 245 0.86 -6.02 -4.65
CA CYS A 245 -0.14 -7.02 -4.30
C CYS A 245 -0.12 -8.20 -5.26
N PHE A 246 -0.54 -9.36 -4.79
CA PHE A 246 -0.83 -10.50 -5.65
C PHE A 246 -2.22 -10.38 -6.27
N GLY A 247 -2.38 -10.92 -7.47
CA GLY A 247 -3.65 -10.96 -8.19
C GLY A 247 -3.55 -11.75 -9.50
N GLY A 248 -4.53 -11.58 -10.39
CA GLY A 248 -4.65 -12.34 -11.62
C GLY A 248 -5.53 -13.59 -11.46
N ALA A 249 -5.72 -14.34 -12.53
CA ALA A 249 -6.67 -15.45 -12.56
C ALA A 249 -6.41 -16.57 -11.53
N HIS A 250 -5.15 -16.67 -11.05
CA HIS A 250 -4.72 -17.69 -10.08
C HIS A 250 -4.02 -17.06 -8.87
N ASP A 251 -4.16 -15.74 -8.65
CA ASP A 251 -3.50 -14.98 -7.59
C ASP A 251 -1.97 -15.18 -7.55
N ASN A 252 -1.34 -15.42 -8.69
CA ASN A 252 0.09 -15.74 -8.80
C ASN A 252 0.92 -14.68 -9.51
N ASP A 253 0.30 -13.63 -10.03
CA ASP A 253 0.99 -12.47 -10.58
C ASP A 253 1.18 -11.40 -9.49
N LEU A 254 2.37 -10.80 -9.43
CA LEU A 254 2.63 -9.67 -8.55
C LEU A 254 2.45 -8.37 -9.33
N TYR A 255 1.53 -7.54 -8.87
CA TYR A 255 1.31 -6.19 -9.39
C TYR A 255 2.00 -5.17 -8.53
N ILE A 256 2.59 -4.15 -9.17
CA ILE A 256 3.52 -3.22 -8.54
C ILE A 256 3.17 -1.81 -9.00
N THR A 257 2.95 -0.90 -8.07
CA THR A 257 2.77 0.53 -8.35
C THR A 257 4.08 1.29 -8.26
N SER A 258 4.12 2.46 -8.89
CA SER A 258 5.27 3.34 -8.87
C SER A 258 4.87 4.82 -8.90
N ALA A 259 5.84 5.72 -8.73
CA ALA A 259 5.62 7.14 -8.63
C ALA A 259 6.53 7.97 -9.54
N ARG A 260 6.10 9.23 -9.81
CA ARG A 260 6.88 10.27 -10.53
C ARG A 260 7.22 11.47 -9.65
N VAL A 261 6.57 11.61 -8.50
CA VAL A 261 6.71 12.78 -7.64
C VAL A 261 8.17 13.03 -7.26
N GLY A 262 8.62 14.29 -7.41
CA GLY A 262 9.98 14.68 -7.07
C GLY A 262 11.07 14.28 -8.08
N LEU A 263 10.75 13.53 -9.14
CA LEU A 263 11.70 13.23 -10.20
C LEU A 263 11.90 14.43 -11.13
N SER A 264 13.16 14.73 -11.46
CA SER A 264 13.48 15.78 -12.43
C SER A 264 13.07 15.40 -13.86
N ALA A 265 13.00 16.37 -14.76
CA ALA A 265 12.68 16.12 -16.16
C ALA A 265 13.67 15.14 -16.83
N ASP A 266 14.97 15.24 -16.51
CA ASP A 266 16.01 14.34 -17.06
C ASP A 266 15.79 12.89 -16.56
N VAL A 267 15.45 12.73 -15.28
CA VAL A 267 15.14 11.39 -14.72
C VAL A 267 13.88 10.84 -15.35
N LEU A 268 12.83 11.64 -15.54
CA LEU A 268 11.61 11.21 -16.23
C LEU A 268 11.85 10.83 -17.68
N GLN A 269 12.76 11.52 -18.38
CA GLN A 269 13.17 11.15 -19.73
C GLN A 269 13.91 9.80 -19.75
N ALA A 270 14.76 9.55 -18.75
CA ALA A 270 15.46 8.26 -18.60
C ALA A 270 14.55 7.12 -18.09
N GLN A 271 13.48 7.46 -17.40
CA GLN A 271 12.49 6.52 -16.84
C GLN A 271 11.07 6.82 -17.34
N PRO A 272 10.80 6.65 -18.66
CA PRO A 272 9.51 7.06 -19.24
C PRO A 272 8.30 6.29 -18.68
N LEU A 273 8.53 5.14 -18.03
CA LEU A 273 7.50 4.33 -17.41
C LEU A 273 7.29 4.66 -15.91
N ALA A 274 7.99 5.67 -15.35
CA ALA A 274 7.76 6.09 -13.97
C ALA A 274 6.28 6.47 -13.75
N GLY A 275 5.70 6.09 -12.59
CA GLY A 275 4.27 6.22 -12.32
C GLY A 275 3.41 5.20 -13.05
N GLY A 276 4.00 4.13 -13.59
CA GLY A 276 3.29 3.02 -14.21
C GLY A 276 2.82 1.97 -13.19
N LEU A 277 1.85 1.16 -13.62
CA LEU A 277 1.46 -0.10 -13.01
C LEU A 277 2.20 -1.25 -13.73
N PHE A 278 2.90 -2.05 -12.98
CA PHE A 278 3.70 -3.16 -13.49
C PHE A 278 3.14 -4.51 -13.05
N ARG A 279 3.52 -5.57 -13.77
CA ARG A 279 3.21 -6.96 -13.47
C ARG A 279 4.45 -7.84 -13.60
N LEU A 280 4.68 -8.68 -12.61
CA LEU A 280 5.59 -9.83 -12.68
C LEU A 280 4.74 -11.10 -12.70
N ARG A 281 4.74 -11.82 -13.83
CA ARG A 281 3.97 -13.05 -14.00
C ARG A 281 4.57 -14.20 -13.21
N GLY A 282 3.71 -14.96 -12.53
CA GLY A 282 4.12 -16.18 -11.84
C GLY A 282 5.14 -15.94 -10.74
N ALA A 283 4.99 -14.84 -9.99
CA ALA A 283 5.91 -14.47 -8.91
C ALA A 283 5.85 -15.43 -7.72
N GLY A 284 4.70 -16.06 -7.51
CA GLY A 284 4.41 -16.96 -6.40
C GLY A 284 2.92 -17.04 -6.17
N ASP A 285 2.49 -17.76 -5.14
CA ASP A 285 1.08 -17.87 -4.80
C ASP A 285 0.71 -16.76 -3.80
N GLY A 286 -0.27 -15.95 -4.14
CA GLY A 286 -0.79 -14.88 -3.28
C GLY A 286 -1.72 -15.40 -2.18
N VAL A 287 -2.01 -14.53 -1.23
CA VAL A 287 -3.08 -14.72 -0.23
C VAL A 287 -4.23 -13.80 -0.58
N ALA A 288 -5.45 -14.32 -0.57
CA ALA A 288 -6.64 -13.53 -0.84
C ALA A 288 -6.72 -12.30 0.07
N GLY A 289 -7.02 -11.16 -0.52
CA GLY A 289 -7.20 -9.90 0.22
C GLY A 289 -8.34 -10.01 1.22
N ARG A 290 -8.19 -9.39 2.40
CA ARG A 290 -9.24 -9.33 3.42
C ARG A 290 -10.15 -8.13 3.19
N LEU A 291 -11.43 -8.29 3.55
CA LEU A 291 -12.42 -7.22 3.51
C LEU A 291 -12.52 -6.55 4.88
N PHE A 292 -12.72 -5.24 4.89
CA PHE A 292 -13.05 -4.52 6.12
C PHE A 292 -14.46 -4.90 6.59
N ARG A 293 -14.60 -5.28 7.85
CA ARG A 293 -15.85 -5.81 8.39
C ARG A 293 -16.82 -4.76 8.98
N GLY A 294 -16.42 -3.49 8.91
CA GLY A 294 -17.25 -2.38 9.40
C GLY A 294 -18.11 -1.68 8.35
#